data_d6c1fcc4083c958db50680507a913684
#
_entry.id   d6c1fcc4083c958db50680507a913684
#
_cell.length_a   1.000
_cell.length_b   1.000
_cell.length_c   1.000
_cell.angle_alpha   90.00
_cell.angle_beta   90.00
_cell.angle_gamma   90.00
#
_symmetry.space_group_name_H-M   'P 1'
#
loop_
_entity.id
_entity.type
_entity.pdbx_description
1 polymer ?
#
loop_
_entity_poly.entity_id
_entity_poly.type
_entity_poly.pdbx_seq_one_letter_code
_entity_poly.pdbx_strand_id
1 'polypeptide(L)'
;MQQNNSRDLSSEFLLAELDWSPEKRDESIRVVYRFVVEHARTAIRWYLRRNARVRSCAKCLRIGAIFLTMIAGLIPLLIQMYPKLKIFSVTIGPAWASVALVIAATFVAFDSFFGYSRSWMRFITAVIKIKSLLEEFEISWQTKLAGLHEHPINDEHTLELLGACQYFLTEVNRIIIEETEQWKQDFQSALKKIDESTKQVKSRS
;
A
#
# COMPACT_ATOMS: atom_id res chain seq x y z
N MET A 1 5.25 -17.52 8.27
CA MET A 1 4.34 -16.66 7.50
C MET A 1 2.87 -17.09 7.69
N GLN A 2 2.47 -17.46 8.92
CA GLN A 2 1.19 -18.17 9.20
C GLN A 2 0.43 -17.61 10.42
N GLN A 3 0.67 -16.33 10.80
CA GLN A 3 0.04 -15.77 12.02
C GLN A 3 -1.02 -14.70 11.76
N ASN A 4 -1.45 -14.49 10.50
CA ASN A 4 -2.42 -13.44 10.16
C ASN A 4 -3.85 -13.95 9.91
N ASN A 5 -4.08 -15.27 9.89
CA ASN A 5 -5.39 -15.85 9.57
C ASN A 5 -6.33 -15.98 10.78
N SER A 6 -5.82 -15.88 12.01
CA SER A 6 -6.67 -16.06 13.20
C SER A 6 -7.39 -14.80 13.65
N ARG A 7 -7.04 -13.61 13.10
CA ARG A 7 -7.74 -12.35 13.41
C ARG A 7 -8.94 -12.05 12.50
N ASP A 8 -8.96 -12.58 11.29
CA ASP A 8 -10.13 -12.45 10.38
C ASP A 8 -11.30 -13.33 10.84
N LEU A 9 -11.01 -14.52 11.37
CA LEU A 9 -12.04 -15.44 11.88
C LEU A 9 -12.74 -14.93 13.15
N SER A 10 -12.11 -14.06 13.94
CA SER A 10 -12.72 -13.48 15.14
C SER A 10 -13.76 -12.41 14.83
N SER A 11 -13.69 -11.77 13.67
CA SER A 11 -14.64 -10.74 13.24
C SER A 11 -15.94 -11.34 12.68
N GLU A 12 -15.88 -12.50 12.01
CA GLU A 12 -17.07 -13.23 11.56
C GLU A 12 -17.91 -13.76 12.75
N PHE A 13 -17.25 -14.18 13.83
CA PHE A 13 -17.92 -14.72 15.01
C PHE A 13 -18.72 -13.65 15.78
N LEU A 14 -18.25 -12.40 15.79
CA LEU A 14 -18.92 -11.30 16.49
C LEU A 14 -20.26 -10.87 15.89
N LEU A 15 -20.45 -11.07 14.58
CA LEU A 15 -21.71 -10.72 13.89
C LEU A 15 -22.75 -11.85 13.90
N ALA A 16 -22.34 -13.09 14.21
CA ALA A 16 -23.21 -14.26 14.16
C ALA A 16 -24.16 -14.39 15.39
N GLU A 17 -23.85 -13.71 16.50
CA GLU A 17 -24.58 -13.83 17.77
C GLU A 17 -25.28 -12.52 18.20
N LEU A 18 -25.70 -11.66 17.24
CA LEU A 18 -26.37 -10.41 17.56
C LEU A 18 -27.83 -10.66 17.97
N ASP A 19 -28.21 -10.16 19.14
CA ASP A 19 -29.57 -10.21 19.68
C ASP A 19 -30.29 -8.89 19.34
N TRP A 20 -31.35 -8.99 18.52
CA TRP A 20 -32.15 -7.87 18.05
C TRP A 20 -33.40 -7.61 18.88
N SER A 21 -33.51 -8.25 20.07
CA SER A 21 -34.58 -7.93 21.00
C SER A 21 -34.53 -6.43 21.39
N PRO A 22 -35.67 -5.80 21.67
CA PRO A 22 -35.73 -4.37 22.02
C PRO A 22 -34.75 -3.95 23.13
N GLU A 23 -34.47 -4.86 24.05
CA GLU A 23 -33.60 -4.61 25.21
C GLU A 23 -32.09 -4.62 24.85
N LYS A 24 -31.71 -5.40 23.86
CA LYS A 24 -30.29 -5.59 23.45
C LYS A 24 -29.95 -4.96 22.12
N ARG A 25 -30.89 -4.36 21.45
CA ARG A 25 -30.76 -3.74 20.12
C ARG A 25 -29.67 -2.67 20.10
N ASP A 26 -29.62 -1.80 21.08
CA ASP A 26 -28.60 -0.75 21.17
C ASP A 26 -27.17 -1.35 21.28
N GLU A 27 -27.02 -2.42 22.06
CA GLU A 27 -25.75 -3.12 22.18
C GLU A 27 -25.35 -3.77 20.83
N SER A 28 -26.27 -4.43 20.14
CA SER A 28 -26.05 -5.03 18.82
C SER A 28 -25.63 -4.00 17.79
N ILE A 29 -26.30 -2.83 17.74
CA ILE A 29 -25.92 -1.73 16.84
C ILE A 29 -24.50 -1.23 17.16
N ARG A 30 -24.14 -1.07 18.43
CA ARG A 30 -22.78 -0.66 18.85
C ARG A 30 -21.72 -1.69 18.46
N VAL A 31 -22.05 -2.98 18.48
CA VAL A 31 -21.14 -4.05 18.02
C VAL A 31 -20.89 -3.92 16.52
N VAL A 32 -21.96 -3.74 15.71
CA VAL A 32 -21.83 -3.53 14.26
C VAL A 32 -21.02 -2.27 13.95
N TYR A 33 -21.31 -1.15 14.62
CA TYR A 33 -20.54 0.09 14.47
C TYR A 33 -19.04 -0.14 14.75
N ARG A 34 -18.71 -0.76 15.88
CA ARG A 34 -17.31 -1.07 16.22
C ARG A 34 -16.64 -1.95 15.18
N PHE A 35 -17.36 -2.96 14.68
CA PHE A 35 -16.87 -3.84 13.64
C PHE A 35 -16.47 -3.07 12.36
N VAL A 36 -17.35 -2.22 11.82
CA VAL A 36 -17.08 -1.50 10.58
C VAL A 36 -15.97 -0.45 10.74
N VAL A 37 -15.92 0.24 11.89
CA VAL A 37 -14.85 1.19 12.22
C VAL A 37 -13.50 0.48 12.34
N GLU A 38 -13.45 -0.66 13.05
CA GLU A 38 -12.21 -1.42 13.22
C GLU A 38 -11.75 -2.06 11.90
N HIS A 39 -12.67 -2.45 11.03
CA HIS A 39 -12.36 -2.91 9.66
C HIS A 39 -11.63 -1.81 8.88
N ALA A 40 -12.17 -0.59 8.85
CA ALA A 40 -11.54 0.55 8.18
C ALA A 40 -10.16 0.90 8.80
N ARG A 41 -10.06 0.94 10.13
CA ARG A 41 -8.80 1.19 10.85
C ARG A 41 -7.76 0.11 10.58
N THR A 42 -8.18 -1.14 10.45
CA THR A 42 -7.30 -2.25 10.11
C THR A 42 -6.77 -2.14 8.70
N ALA A 43 -7.64 -1.78 7.73
CA ALA A 43 -7.22 -1.48 6.37
C ALA A 43 -6.19 -0.33 6.32
N ILE A 44 -6.47 0.78 7.00
CA ILE A 44 -5.53 1.92 7.11
C ILE A 44 -4.18 1.45 7.67
N ARG A 45 -4.17 0.71 8.79
CA ARG A 45 -2.93 0.19 9.41
C ARG A 45 -2.17 -0.76 8.47
N TRP A 46 -2.88 -1.57 7.70
CA TRP A 46 -2.27 -2.46 6.71
C TRP A 46 -1.59 -1.67 5.60
N TYR A 47 -2.28 -0.70 5.00
CA TYR A 47 -1.73 0.17 3.96
C TYR A 47 -0.52 0.97 4.45
N LEU A 48 -0.58 1.55 5.64
CA LEU A 48 0.54 2.31 6.22
C LEU A 48 1.78 1.44 6.45
N ARG A 49 1.60 0.22 6.97
CA ARG A 49 2.71 -0.74 7.17
C ARG A 49 3.31 -1.19 5.83
N ARG A 50 2.47 -1.47 4.85
CA ARG A 50 2.90 -1.84 3.50
C ARG A 50 3.65 -0.69 2.84
N ASN A 51 3.11 0.51 2.93
CA ASN A 51 3.68 1.73 2.39
C ASN A 51 5.08 2.03 2.94
N ALA A 52 5.31 1.87 4.23
CA ALA A 52 6.61 2.11 4.85
C ALA A 52 7.71 1.23 4.23
N ARG A 53 7.44 -0.05 3.97
CA ARG A 53 8.38 -0.98 3.32
C ARG A 53 8.66 -0.59 1.86
N VAL A 54 7.62 -0.35 1.08
CA VAL A 54 7.72 0.02 -0.34
C VAL A 54 8.49 1.33 -0.51
N ARG A 55 8.20 2.33 0.33
CA ARG A 55 8.91 3.62 0.34
C ARG A 55 10.40 3.45 0.68
N SER A 56 10.73 2.59 1.64
CA SER A 56 12.13 2.32 1.99
C SER A 56 12.89 1.64 0.86
N CYS A 57 12.28 0.64 0.20
CA CYS A 57 12.88 -0.02 -0.97
C CYS A 57 13.10 0.97 -2.13
N ALA A 58 12.10 1.78 -2.47
CA ALA A 58 12.22 2.80 -3.51
C ALA A 58 13.35 3.79 -3.24
N LYS A 59 13.44 4.29 -1.98
CA LYS A 59 14.53 5.19 -1.58
C LYS A 59 15.90 4.52 -1.67
N CYS A 60 16.02 3.29 -1.18
CA CYS A 60 17.29 2.55 -1.21
C CYS A 60 17.77 2.32 -2.64
N LEU A 61 16.89 1.87 -3.55
CA LEU A 61 17.22 1.67 -4.96
C LEU A 61 17.68 2.98 -5.65
N ARG A 62 16.98 4.08 -5.42
CA ARG A 62 17.33 5.38 -6.02
C ARG A 62 18.63 5.94 -5.48
N ILE A 63 18.80 5.95 -4.16
CA ILE A 63 20.03 6.43 -3.52
C ILE A 63 21.20 5.55 -3.95
N GLY A 64 21.02 4.22 -3.99
CA GLY A 64 22.05 3.29 -4.47
C GLY A 64 22.44 3.53 -5.91
N ALA A 65 21.45 3.75 -6.81
CA ALA A 65 21.73 4.07 -8.21
C ALA A 65 22.54 5.37 -8.36
N ILE A 66 22.12 6.45 -7.66
CA ILE A 66 22.82 7.73 -7.69
C ILE A 66 24.25 7.57 -7.18
N PHE A 67 24.44 6.87 -6.05
CA PHE A 67 25.75 6.66 -5.45
C PHE A 67 26.69 5.85 -6.36
N LEU A 68 26.19 4.79 -6.98
CA LEU A 68 26.95 3.99 -7.93
C LEU A 68 27.32 4.77 -9.21
N THR A 69 26.42 5.61 -9.70
CA THR A 69 26.70 6.48 -10.85
C THR A 69 27.79 7.51 -10.51
N MET A 70 27.75 8.07 -9.31
CA MET A 70 28.79 8.99 -8.83
C MET A 70 30.15 8.28 -8.72
N ILE A 71 30.19 7.08 -8.14
CA ILE A 71 31.42 6.27 -8.06
C ILE A 71 31.95 5.96 -9.47
N ALA A 72 31.09 5.53 -10.38
CA ALA A 72 31.47 5.24 -11.76
C ALA A 72 32.11 6.43 -12.47
N GLY A 73 31.59 7.66 -12.23
CA GLY A 73 32.17 8.90 -12.75
C GLY A 73 33.51 9.29 -12.10
N LEU A 74 33.71 8.95 -10.82
CA LEU A 74 34.94 9.25 -10.09
C LEU A 74 36.10 8.29 -10.44
N ILE A 75 35.82 7.02 -10.79
CA ILE A 75 36.86 6.02 -11.07
C ILE A 75 37.86 6.49 -12.15
N PRO A 76 37.46 6.97 -13.34
CA PRO A 76 38.40 7.43 -14.36
C PRO A 76 39.27 8.61 -13.87
N LEU A 77 38.69 9.54 -13.09
CA LEU A 77 39.41 10.67 -12.54
C LEU A 77 40.48 10.24 -11.52
N LEU A 78 40.12 9.29 -10.67
CA LEU A 78 41.05 8.75 -9.67
C LEU A 78 42.19 7.96 -10.32
N ILE A 79 41.92 7.19 -11.38
CA ILE A 79 42.96 6.47 -12.12
C ILE A 79 43.92 7.45 -12.82
N GLN A 80 43.41 8.56 -13.34
CA GLN A 80 44.23 9.58 -13.96
C GLN A 80 45.15 10.29 -12.98
N MET A 81 44.65 10.55 -11.74
CA MET A 81 45.44 11.17 -10.66
C MET A 81 46.42 10.19 -10.00
N TYR A 82 46.03 8.92 -9.88
CA TYR A 82 46.78 7.90 -9.16
C TYR A 82 46.85 6.60 -9.98
N PRO A 83 47.76 6.50 -10.97
CA PRO A 83 47.82 5.35 -11.92
C PRO A 83 48.07 3.99 -11.29
N LYS A 84 48.56 3.95 -10.02
CA LYS A 84 48.86 2.71 -9.28
C LYS A 84 47.89 2.51 -8.10
N LEU A 85 46.69 3.07 -8.15
CA LEU A 85 45.72 2.95 -7.07
C LEU A 85 45.29 1.48 -6.88
N LYS A 86 45.59 0.93 -5.71
CA LYS A 86 45.15 -0.39 -5.30
C LYS A 86 44.21 -0.26 -4.11
N ILE A 87 43.00 -0.83 -4.20
CA ILE A 87 42.08 -0.94 -3.07
C ILE A 87 41.90 -2.44 -2.80
N PHE A 88 42.13 -2.87 -1.56
CA PHE A 88 42.07 -4.28 -1.16
C PHE A 88 42.88 -5.24 -2.05
N SER A 89 44.11 -4.86 -2.39
CA SER A 89 45.01 -5.67 -3.25
C SER A 89 44.56 -5.85 -4.72
N VAL A 90 43.44 -5.21 -5.12
CA VAL A 90 42.93 -5.22 -6.49
C VAL A 90 43.30 -3.92 -7.19
N THR A 91 43.90 -4.02 -8.40
CA THR A 91 44.15 -2.83 -9.23
C THR A 91 42.84 -2.35 -9.84
N ILE A 92 42.46 -1.09 -9.51
CA ILE A 92 41.25 -0.49 -10.08
C ILE A 92 41.52 -0.06 -11.51
N GLY A 93 40.90 -0.76 -12.46
CA GLY A 93 40.93 -0.39 -13.88
C GLY A 93 39.63 0.30 -14.32
N PRO A 94 39.60 0.89 -15.52
CA PRO A 94 38.43 1.58 -16.06
C PRO A 94 37.18 0.69 -16.17
N ALA A 95 37.37 -0.62 -16.27
CA ALA A 95 36.28 -1.60 -16.33
C ALA A 95 35.35 -1.55 -15.09
N TRP A 96 35.87 -1.17 -13.91
CA TRP A 96 35.05 -1.04 -12.68
C TRP A 96 33.99 0.08 -12.79
N ALA A 97 34.26 1.14 -13.55
CA ALA A 97 33.28 2.17 -13.85
C ALA A 97 32.08 1.60 -14.63
N SER A 98 32.36 0.74 -15.61
CA SER A 98 31.30 0.07 -16.39
C SER A 98 30.47 -0.89 -15.53
N VAL A 99 31.13 -1.65 -14.64
CA VAL A 99 30.41 -2.54 -13.69
C VAL A 99 29.50 -1.71 -12.78
N ALA A 100 29.97 -0.61 -12.20
CA ALA A 100 29.17 0.27 -11.34
C ALA A 100 27.97 0.84 -12.10
N LEU A 101 28.13 1.25 -13.36
CA LEU A 101 27.03 1.74 -14.21
C LEU A 101 25.99 0.66 -14.50
N VAL A 102 26.41 -0.57 -14.79
CA VAL A 102 25.49 -1.69 -15.01
C VAL A 102 24.66 -1.97 -13.76
N ILE A 103 25.29 -1.98 -12.58
CA ILE A 103 24.55 -2.17 -11.32
C ILE A 103 23.60 -0.99 -11.07
N ALA A 104 24.00 0.25 -11.31
CA ALA A 104 23.15 1.43 -11.18
C ALA A 104 21.93 1.33 -12.12
N ALA A 105 22.14 0.99 -13.39
CA ALA A 105 21.07 0.78 -14.36
C ALA A 105 20.11 -0.34 -13.93
N THR A 106 20.65 -1.42 -13.36
CA THR A 106 19.84 -2.52 -12.80
C THR A 106 18.94 -2.04 -11.66
N PHE A 107 19.43 -1.19 -10.76
CA PHE A 107 18.60 -0.63 -9.68
C PHE A 107 17.45 0.24 -10.22
N VAL A 108 17.70 1.05 -11.24
CA VAL A 108 16.67 1.84 -11.91
C VAL A 108 15.64 0.94 -12.61
N ALA A 109 16.11 -0.12 -13.28
CA ALA A 109 15.24 -1.10 -13.93
C ALA A 109 14.33 -1.82 -12.91
N PHE A 110 14.87 -2.22 -11.76
CA PHE A 110 14.08 -2.81 -10.69
C PHE A 110 13.02 -1.85 -10.13
N ASP A 111 13.37 -0.58 -9.84
CA ASP A 111 12.36 0.41 -9.39
C ASP A 111 11.26 0.61 -10.44
N SER A 112 11.64 0.67 -11.72
CA SER A 112 10.68 0.82 -12.81
C SER A 112 9.77 -0.40 -12.98
N PHE A 113 10.35 -1.62 -12.92
CA PHE A 113 9.60 -2.88 -13.08
C PHE A 113 8.63 -3.14 -11.94
N PHE A 114 9.11 -3.09 -10.70
CA PHE A 114 8.28 -3.33 -9.53
C PHE A 114 7.35 -2.15 -9.20
N GLY A 115 7.56 -0.99 -9.81
CA GLY A 115 6.76 0.21 -9.62
C GLY A 115 6.73 0.71 -8.17
N TYR A 116 7.81 0.49 -7.40
CA TYR A 116 7.87 0.89 -5.98
C TYR A 116 7.55 2.37 -5.80
N SER A 117 8.07 3.21 -6.67
CA SER A 117 7.84 4.66 -6.64
C SER A 117 6.41 5.07 -6.93
N ARG A 118 5.64 4.28 -7.68
CA ARG A 118 4.22 4.52 -7.95
C ARG A 118 3.32 3.90 -6.89
N SER A 119 3.67 2.73 -6.39
CA SER A 119 2.88 1.98 -5.42
C SER A 119 2.72 2.72 -4.10
N TRP A 120 3.77 3.41 -3.59
CA TRP A 120 3.66 4.14 -2.33
C TRP A 120 2.68 5.31 -2.42
N MET A 121 2.61 6.01 -3.58
CA MET A 121 1.64 7.09 -3.78
C MET A 121 0.20 6.57 -3.74
N ARG A 122 -0.07 5.42 -4.39
CA ARG A 122 -1.40 4.79 -4.37
C ARG A 122 -1.81 4.39 -2.96
N PHE A 123 -0.93 3.76 -2.20
CA PHE A 123 -1.21 3.37 -0.81
C PHE A 123 -1.55 4.58 0.06
N ILE A 124 -0.83 5.70 -0.08
CA ILE A 124 -1.16 6.93 0.64
C ILE A 124 -2.51 7.48 0.20
N THR A 125 -2.80 7.47 -1.09
CA THR A 125 -4.11 7.93 -1.61
C THR A 125 -5.25 7.06 -1.07
N ALA A 126 -5.10 5.74 -1.03
CA ALA A 126 -6.10 4.84 -0.44
C ALA A 126 -6.30 5.14 1.06
N VAL A 127 -5.20 5.33 1.81
CA VAL A 127 -5.28 5.71 3.23
C VAL A 127 -6.04 7.02 3.44
N ILE A 128 -5.74 8.05 2.65
CA ILE A 128 -6.42 9.35 2.76
C ILE A 128 -7.91 9.21 2.46
N LYS A 129 -8.28 8.47 1.40
CA LYS A 129 -9.69 8.24 1.05
C LYS A 129 -10.43 7.49 2.17
N ILE A 130 -9.86 6.38 2.67
CA ILE A 130 -10.50 5.61 3.74
C ILE A 130 -10.60 6.44 5.03
N LYS A 131 -9.58 7.23 5.35
CA LYS A 131 -9.58 8.09 6.53
C LYS A 131 -10.64 9.19 6.45
N SER A 132 -10.74 9.88 5.31
CA SER A 132 -11.78 10.89 5.07
C SER A 132 -13.18 10.30 5.18
N LEU A 133 -13.40 9.12 4.58
CA LEU A 133 -14.67 8.41 4.66
C LEU A 133 -15.00 7.98 6.10
N LEU A 134 -14.00 7.56 6.88
CA LEU A 134 -14.18 7.20 8.29
C LEU A 134 -14.55 8.43 9.13
N GLU A 135 -13.89 9.57 8.92
CA GLU A 135 -14.19 10.81 9.63
C GLU A 135 -15.62 11.29 9.31
N GLU A 136 -16.04 11.24 8.04
CA GLU A 136 -17.39 11.56 7.60
C GLU A 136 -18.43 10.61 8.24
N PHE A 137 -18.16 9.31 8.24
CA PHE A 137 -19.02 8.31 8.86
C PHE A 137 -19.15 8.53 10.36
N GLU A 138 -18.05 8.77 11.09
CA GLU A 138 -18.06 9.01 12.53
C GLU A 138 -18.89 10.27 12.89
N ILE A 139 -18.76 11.36 12.10
CA ILE A 139 -19.55 12.59 12.29
C ILE A 139 -21.03 12.33 11.99
N SER A 140 -21.35 11.70 10.85
CA SER A 140 -22.71 11.35 10.48
C SER A 140 -23.39 10.45 11.52
N TRP A 141 -22.64 9.48 12.04
CA TRP A 141 -23.09 8.61 13.11
C TRP A 141 -23.47 9.37 14.39
N GLN A 142 -22.59 10.28 14.85
CA GLN A 142 -22.88 11.11 16.03
C GLN A 142 -24.08 12.03 15.81
N THR A 143 -24.24 12.59 14.62
CA THR A 143 -25.38 13.43 14.26
C THR A 143 -26.69 12.64 14.35
N LYS A 144 -26.71 11.40 13.84
CA LYS A 144 -27.88 10.52 13.93
C LYS A 144 -28.20 10.16 15.40
N LEU A 145 -27.20 9.81 16.18
CA LEU A 145 -27.38 9.50 17.60
C LEU A 145 -27.89 10.71 18.39
N ALA A 146 -27.38 11.91 18.11
CA ALA A 146 -27.87 13.14 18.76
C ALA A 146 -29.34 13.41 18.48
N GLY A 147 -29.82 13.13 17.25
CA GLY A 147 -31.23 13.24 16.90
C GLY A 147 -32.13 12.20 17.58
N LEU A 148 -31.55 11.10 18.05
CA LEU A 148 -32.29 10.01 18.72
C LEU A 148 -32.31 10.13 20.27
N HIS A 149 -31.65 11.14 20.85
CA HIS A 149 -31.39 11.23 22.28
C HIS A 149 -32.66 11.29 23.16
N GLU A 150 -33.79 11.71 22.58
CA GLU A 150 -35.07 11.85 23.31
C GLU A 150 -36.02 10.65 23.14
N HIS A 151 -35.72 9.70 22.26
CA HIS A 151 -36.61 8.60 21.91
C HIS A 151 -35.90 7.25 21.93
N PRO A 152 -36.55 6.16 22.40
CA PRO A 152 -35.96 4.82 22.27
C PRO A 152 -35.78 4.43 20.83
N ILE A 153 -34.67 3.73 20.55
CA ILE A 153 -34.34 3.25 19.18
C ILE A 153 -35.44 2.27 18.75
N ASN A 154 -36.20 2.67 17.73
CA ASN A 154 -37.24 1.85 17.11
C ASN A 154 -36.66 1.03 15.93
N ASP A 155 -37.51 0.24 15.28
CA ASP A 155 -37.08 -0.60 14.14
C ASP A 155 -36.60 0.23 12.95
N GLU A 156 -37.22 1.35 12.67
CA GLU A 156 -36.88 2.27 11.60
C GLU A 156 -35.48 2.88 11.81
N HIS A 157 -35.22 3.40 13.01
CA HIS A 157 -33.91 3.92 13.39
C HIS A 157 -32.82 2.86 13.34
N THR A 158 -33.16 1.62 13.74
CA THR A 158 -32.22 0.48 13.65
C THR A 158 -31.80 0.22 12.20
N LEU A 159 -32.77 0.15 11.29
CA LEU A 159 -32.50 -0.07 9.86
C LEU A 159 -31.70 1.08 9.26
N GLU A 160 -31.99 2.32 9.65
CA GLU A 160 -31.23 3.48 9.18
C GLU A 160 -29.76 3.42 9.65
N LEU A 161 -29.51 3.11 10.90
CA LEU A 161 -28.15 3.01 11.45
C LEU A 161 -27.37 1.83 10.84
N LEU A 162 -28.00 0.69 10.64
CA LEU A 162 -27.41 -0.47 9.98
C LEU A 162 -27.13 -0.17 8.50
N GLY A 163 -28.06 0.53 7.82
CA GLY A 163 -27.88 0.99 6.45
C GLY A 163 -26.64 1.90 6.30
N ALA A 164 -26.45 2.82 7.26
CA ALA A 164 -25.26 3.67 7.29
C ALA A 164 -23.95 2.83 7.46
N CYS A 165 -23.96 1.84 8.34
CA CYS A 165 -22.84 0.91 8.52
C CYS A 165 -22.55 0.10 7.25
N GLN A 166 -23.58 -0.41 6.59
CA GLN A 166 -23.47 -1.17 5.34
C GLN A 166 -22.91 -0.30 4.23
N TYR A 167 -23.43 0.90 4.04
CA TYR A 167 -22.94 1.85 3.04
C TYR A 167 -21.46 2.16 3.26
N PHE A 168 -21.08 2.52 4.50
CA PHE A 168 -19.70 2.80 4.85
C PHE A 168 -18.76 1.61 4.55
N LEU A 169 -19.14 0.40 4.97
CA LEU A 169 -18.34 -0.80 4.70
C LEU A 169 -18.18 -1.07 3.20
N THR A 170 -19.25 -0.88 2.43
CA THR A 170 -19.24 -1.04 0.97
C THR A 170 -18.28 -0.06 0.32
N GLU A 171 -18.30 1.21 0.73
CA GLU A 171 -17.40 2.24 0.19
C GLU A 171 -15.93 1.98 0.57
N VAL A 172 -15.64 1.55 1.80
CA VAL A 172 -14.29 1.13 2.19
C VAL A 172 -13.80 -0.03 1.32
N ASN A 173 -14.62 -1.06 1.14
CA ASN A 173 -14.27 -2.21 0.31
C ASN A 173 -14.11 -1.82 -1.17
N ARG A 174 -14.92 -0.89 -1.68
CA ARG A 174 -14.78 -0.36 -3.04
C ARG A 174 -13.40 0.28 -3.25
N ILE A 175 -12.94 1.11 -2.31
CA ILE A 175 -11.60 1.72 -2.38
C ILE A 175 -10.50 0.64 -2.41
N ILE A 176 -10.63 -0.41 -1.59
CA ILE A 176 -9.67 -1.52 -1.55
C ILE A 176 -9.63 -2.28 -2.86
N ILE A 177 -10.79 -2.56 -3.46
CA ILE A 177 -10.92 -3.28 -4.73
C ILE A 177 -10.34 -2.44 -5.87
N GLU A 178 -10.70 -1.15 -5.97
CA GLU A 178 -10.18 -0.25 -6.99
C GLU A 178 -8.64 -0.17 -6.96
N GLU A 179 -8.04 -0.08 -5.77
CA GLU A 179 -6.58 -0.08 -5.63
C GLU A 179 -5.95 -1.40 -6.10
N THR A 180 -6.57 -2.52 -5.76
CA THR A 180 -6.10 -3.85 -6.14
C THR A 180 -6.17 -4.07 -7.66
N GLU A 181 -7.25 -3.65 -8.30
CA GLU A 181 -7.40 -3.72 -9.77
C GLU A 181 -6.39 -2.81 -10.48
N GLN A 182 -6.15 -1.61 -9.96
CA GLN A 182 -5.14 -0.73 -10.52
C GLN A 182 -3.73 -1.33 -10.41
N TRP A 183 -3.41 -2.00 -9.29
CA TRP A 183 -2.16 -2.71 -9.14
C TRP A 183 -2.00 -3.84 -10.18
N LYS A 184 -3.05 -4.60 -10.41
CA LYS A 184 -3.08 -5.69 -11.40
C LYS A 184 -2.84 -5.16 -12.82
N GLN A 185 -3.50 -4.05 -13.20
CA GLN A 185 -3.33 -3.41 -14.49
C GLN A 185 -1.90 -2.89 -14.70
N ASP A 186 -1.32 -2.22 -13.69
CA ASP A 186 0.05 -1.73 -13.74
C ASP A 186 1.06 -2.87 -13.89
N PHE A 187 0.85 -3.98 -13.17
CA PHE A 187 1.70 -5.16 -13.26
C PHE A 187 1.64 -5.82 -14.64
N GLN A 188 0.43 -6.01 -15.19
CA GLN A 188 0.25 -6.54 -16.53
C GLN A 188 0.89 -5.64 -17.59
N SER A 189 0.77 -4.33 -17.46
CA SER A 189 1.38 -3.36 -18.36
C SER A 189 2.92 -3.41 -18.31
N ALA A 190 3.49 -3.63 -17.13
CA ALA A 190 4.94 -3.80 -16.96
C ALA A 190 5.44 -5.09 -17.63
N LEU A 191 4.73 -6.20 -17.48
CA LEU A 191 5.06 -7.46 -18.14
C LEU A 191 5.00 -7.35 -19.66
N LYS A 192 3.96 -6.70 -20.20
CA LYS A 192 3.80 -6.49 -21.64
C LYS A 192 4.97 -5.68 -22.24
N LYS A 193 5.41 -4.62 -21.55
CA LYS A 193 6.56 -3.83 -21.99
C LYS A 193 7.85 -4.64 -22.07
N ILE A 194 8.07 -5.59 -21.16
CA ILE A 194 9.24 -6.46 -21.18
C ILE A 194 9.17 -7.42 -22.36
N ASP A 195 8.01 -8.05 -22.60
CA ASP A 195 7.82 -8.95 -23.74
C ASP A 195 8.03 -8.23 -25.07
N GLU A 196 7.53 -7.01 -25.23
CA GLU A 196 7.72 -6.18 -26.40
C GLU A 196 9.19 -5.81 -26.63
N SER A 197 9.90 -5.40 -25.56
CA SER A 197 11.33 -5.08 -25.65
C SER A 197 12.18 -6.32 -25.98
N THR A 198 11.84 -7.47 -25.44
CA THR A 198 12.53 -8.73 -25.73
C THR A 198 12.33 -9.16 -27.20
N LYS A 199 11.13 -9.01 -27.73
CA LYS A 199 10.83 -9.28 -29.14
C LYS A 199 11.59 -8.34 -30.09
N GLN A 200 11.69 -7.04 -29.72
CA GLN A 200 12.47 -6.08 -30.53
C GLN A 200 13.97 -6.41 -30.60
N VAL A 201 14.55 -6.86 -29.47
CA VAL A 201 15.96 -7.30 -29.46
C VAL A 201 16.14 -8.52 -30.34
N LYS A 202 15.23 -9.51 -30.24
CA LYS A 202 15.30 -10.74 -31.05
C LYS A 202 15.08 -10.52 -32.56
N SER A 203 14.38 -9.47 -32.96
CA SER A 203 14.16 -9.12 -34.38
C SER A 203 15.32 -8.34 -35.01
N ARG A 204 16.28 -7.85 -34.21
CA ARG A 204 17.47 -7.08 -34.64
C ARG A 204 18.76 -7.92 -34.66
N SER A 205 18.73 -9.11 -34.09
CA SER A 205 19.82 -10.07 -34.15
C SER A 205 19.62 -11.12 -35.25
#